data_e40e3639bb33ff4da1e225d37bb620d6
#
_entry.id   e40e3639bb33ff4da1e225d37bb620d6
#
_cell.length_a   1.000
_cell.length_b   1.000
_cell.length_c   1.000
_cell.angle_alpha   90.00
_cell.angle_beta   90.00
_cell.angle_gamma   90.00
#
_symmetry.space_group_name_H-M   'P 1'
#
loop_
_entity.id
_entity.type
_entity.pdbx_description
1 polymer ?
#
loop_
_entity_poly.entity_id
_entity_poly.type
_entity_poly.pdbx_seq_one_letter_code
_entity_poly.pdbx_strand_id
1 'polypeptide(L)'
;SSTSRGLGDVYKRQNLMVPFIVLLVLVVVLLRLSVSIATQWERAVVLRLGRFAGLRGPGLFVLIPFVDQVQARVDLRIRTTAIRAEEALTRDTVAIAMDAIVFWRVSDAARAAMEIDDFALAVERVAQTSLREMIGISDLSRLLSDRQVADQRLRSEIGAKTAGWGVEIMSVEIRDIGIPSALQDAMSRQAQAERERQARETLAAAEIGVARQVVEAAAIYGADPVALRLRQMNLIYEMNKERGATILIPTDLAAALGQVAAAAP
;
A
#
# COMPACT_ATOMS: atom_id res chain seq x y z
N SER A 1 -88.53 13.11 -34.43
CA SER A 1 -87.91 13.39 -33.12
C SER A 1 -86.88 12.33 -32.68
N SER A 2 -86.05 11.81 -33.59
CA SER A 2 -85.03 10.76 -33.24
C SER A 2 -83.59 11.24 -33.21
N THR A 3 -83.34 12.53 -33.62
CA THR A 3 -81.97 13.04 -33.72
C THR A 3 -81.43 13.72 -32.47
N SER A 4 -82.24 14.02 -31.47
CA SER A 4 -81.79 14.71 -30.23
C SER A 4 -81.34 13.82 -29.11
N ARG A 5 -81.66 12.48 -29.17
CA ARG A 5 -81.21 11.52 -28.14
C ARG A 5 -79.76 11.02 -28.30
N GLY A 6 -79.24 11.04 -29.55
CA GLY A 6 -77.88 10.56 -29.82
C GLY A 6 -76.76 11.50 -29.35
N LEU A 7 -77.03 12.85 -29.40
CA LEU A 7 -76.03 13.85 -28.96
C LEU A 7 -75.82 13.90 -27.44
N GLY A 8 -76.89 13.64 -26.66
CA GLY A 8 -76.80 13.61 -25.20
C GLY A 8 -75.96 12.44 -24.64
N ASP A 9 -76.03 11.28 -25.32
CA ASP A 9 -75.29 10.08 -24.91
C ASP A 9 -73.80 10.13 -25.28
N VAL A 10 -73.47 10.80 -26.38
CA VAL A 10 -72.07 11.04 -26.79
C VAL A 10 -71.39 12.04 -25.83
N TYR A 11 -72.08 13.09 -25.40
CA TYR A 11 -71.54 14.07 -24.42
C TYR A 11 -71.42 13.44 -23.03
N LYS A 12 -72.32 12.57 -22.62
CA LYS A 12 -72.24 11.86 -21.34
C LYS A 12 -71.10 10.84 -21.29
N ARG A 13 -70.80 10.12 -22.38
CA ARG A 13 -69.69 9.22 -22.52
C ARG A 13 -68.34 9.98 -22.57
N GLN A 14 -68.30 11.12 -23.25
CA GLN A 14 -67.11 11.93 -23.34
C GLN A 14 -66.74 12.57 -21.99
N ASN A 15 -67.72 13.00 -21.19
CA ASN A 15 -67.50 13.50 -19.83
C ASN A 15 -67.05 12.44 -18.84
N LEU A 16 -67.29 11.14 -19.08
CA LEU A 16 -66.83 10.04 -18.24
C LEU A 16 -65.42 9.59 -18.66
N MET A 17 -65.04 9.70 -19.93
CA MET A 17 -63.73 9.28 -20.42
C MET A 17 -62.61 10.22 -19.97
N VAL A 18 -62.85 11.51 -19.88
CA VAL A 18 -61.83 12.51 -19.46
C VAL A 18 -61.32 12.23 -18.01
N PRO A 19 -62.20 12.07 -16.99
CA PRO A 19 -61.71 11.77 -15.66
C PRO A 19 -61.04 10.39 -15.56
N PHE A 20 -61.46 9.42 -16.38
CA PHE A 20 -60.80 8.09 -16.42
C PHE A 20 -59.37 8.20 -17.01
N ILE A 21 -59.17 8.98 -18.09
CA ILE A 21 -57.85 9.20 -18.65
C ILE A 21 -56.95 9.95 -17.64
N VAL A 22 -57.50 10.98 -16.98
CA VAL A 22 -56.76 11.71 -15.93
C VAL A 22 -56.37 10.81 -14.79
N LEU A 23 -57.27 9.95 -14.33
CA LEU A 23 -56.98 8.95 -13.26
C LEU A 23 -55.91 7.95 -13.73
N LEU A 24 -55.99 7.46 -14.96
CA LEU A 24 -55.02 6.53 -15.52
C LEU A 24 -53.63 7.18 -15.60
N VAL A 25 -53.56 8.42 -16.10
CA VAL A 25 -52.29 9.17 -16.15
C VAL A 25 -51.72 9.39 -14.75
N LEU A 26 -52.55 9.75 -13.78
CA LEU A 26 -52.16 9.93 -12.39
C LEU A 26 -51.55 8.63 -11.82
N VAL A 27 -52.21 7.48 -12.04
CA VAL A 27 -51.74 6.16 -11.59
C VAL A 27 -50.40 5.81 -12.24
N VAL A 28 -50.26 6.06 -13.55
CA VAL A 28 -48.99 5.80 -14.26
C VAL A 28 -47.87 6.69 -13.72
N VAL A 29 -48.13 7.96 -13.45
CA VAL A 29 -47.15 8.88 -12.85
C VAL A 29 -46.76 8.42 -11.44
N LEU A 30 -47.72 8.05 -10.62
CA LEU A 30 -47.47 7.52 -9.28
C LEU A 30 -46.63 6.22 -9.31
N LEU A 31 -46.92 5.29 -10.22
CA LEU A 31 -46.16 4.08 -10.43
C LEU A 31 -44.71 4.39 -10.88
N ARG A 32 -44.54 5.36 -11.75
CA ARG A 32 -43.19 5.81 -12.19
C ARG A 32 -42.40 6.41 -11.04
N LEU A 33 -43.03 7.21 -10.19
CA LEU A 33 -42.38 7.79 -9.00
C LEU A 33 -42.11 6.76 -7.90
N SER A 34 -42.88 5.65 -7.87
CA SER A 34 -42.76 4.60 -6.88
C SER A 34 -41.61 3.65 -7.13
N VAL A 35 -41.13 3.50 -8.38
CA VAL A 35 -40.12 2.52 -8.74
C VAL A 35 -38.75 3.18 -8.76
N SER A 36 -37.80 2.62 -7.99
CA SER A 36 -36.39 3.03 -7.99
C SER A 36 -35.47 1.82 -8.14
N ILE A 37 -34.32 2.02 -8.75
CA ILE A 37 -33.34 0.97 -8.97
C ILE A 37 -32.05 1.37 -8.24
N ALA A 38 -31.49 0.43 -7.46
CA ALA A 38 -30.16 0.54 -6.89
C ALA A 38 -29.19 -0.43 -7.59
N THR A 39 -27.97 -0.01 -7.82
CA THR A 39 -26.93 -0.86 -8.37
C THR A 39 -26.47 -1.91 -7.34
N GLN A 40 -25.77 -2.95 -7.80
CA GLN A 40 -25.38 -4.09 -6.93
C GLN A 40 -24.51 -3.65 -5.74
N TRP A 41 -23.72 -2.63 -5.92
CA TRP A 41 -22.80 -2.10 -4.90
C TRP A 41 -23.37 -0.95 -4.09
N GLU A 42 -24.61 -0.50 -4.36
CA GLU A 42 -25.27 0.57 -3.63
C GLU A 42 -26.30 0.02 -2.65
N ARG A 43 -26.44 0.71 -1.53
CA ARG A 43 -27.55 0.55 -0.60
C ARG A 43 -28.25 1.89 -0.46
N ALA A 44 -29.57 1.88 -0.70
CA ALA A 44 -30.40 3.05 -0.51
C ALA A 44 -30.91 3.09 0.94
N VAL A 45 -30.62 4.17 1.64
CA VAL A 45 -31.14 4.43 2.97
C VAL A 45 -32.49 5.14 2.81
N VAL A 46 -33.57 4.48 3.22
CA VAL A 46 -34.94 4.99 3.06
C VAL A 46 -35.47 5.49 4.38
N LEU A 47 -35.95 6.72 4.38
CA LEU A 47 -36.68 7.32 5.48
C LEU A 47 -38.18 7.32 5.14
N ARG A 48 -39.02 6.97 6.11
CA ARG A 48 -40.47 7.08 6.05
C ARG A 48 -40.94 8.16 6.98
N LEU A 49 -41.50 9.24 6.46
CA LEU A 49 -41.92 10.40 7.25
C LEU A 49 -40.80 10.90 8.19
N GLY A 50 -39.54 10.94 7.72
CA GLY A 50 -38.38 11.36 8.49
C GLY A 50 -37.81 10.33 9.48
N ARG A 51 -38.41 9.13 9.57
CA ARG A 51 -37.89 8.03 10.42
C ARG A 51 -37.23 6.96 9.58
N PHE A 52 -36.15 6.36 10.08
CA PHE A 52 -35.47 5.27 9.40
C PHE A 52 -36.42 4.09 9.18
N ALA A 53 -36.67 3.75 7.92
CA ALA A 53 -37.55 2.65 7.51
C ALA A 53 -36.77 1.39 7.14
N GLY A 54 -35.49 1.53 6.76
CA GLY A 54 -34.62 0.43 6.43
C GLY A 54 -33.71 0.69 5.23
N LEU A 55 -32.85 -0.30 4.98
CA LEU A 55 -32.00 -0.35 3.80
C LEU A 55 -32.72 -1.05 2.66
N ARG A 56 -32.66 -0.48 1.47
CA ARG A 56 -33.09 -1.16 0.24
C ARG A 56 -31.87 -1.66 -0.51
N GLY A 57 -31.93 -2.97 -0.82
CA GLY A 57 -30.84 -3.69 -1.47
C GLY A 57 -30.76 -3.44 -2.96
N PRO A 58 -29.83 -4.12 -3.65
CA PRO A 58 -29.65 -3.99 -5.08
C PRO A 58 -30.87 -4.48 -5.85
N GLY A 59 -31.09 -3.88 -7.01
CA GLY A 59 -32.18 -4.19 -7.92
C GLY A 59 -33.35 -3.20 -7.82
N LEU A 60 -34.51 -3.68 -8.24
CA LEU A 60 -35.73 -2.88 -8.30
C LEU A 60 -36.40 -2.90 -6.93
N PHE A 61 -36.70 -1.72 -6.39
CA PHE A 61 -37.46 -1.57 -5.15
C PHE A 61 -38.56 -0.51 -5.30
N VAL A 62 -39.59 -0.68 -4.50
CA VAL A 62 -40.77 0.17 -4.51
C VAL A 62 -40.75 1.10 -3.31
N LEU A 63 -40.97 2.39 -3.59
CA LEU A 63 -41.13 3.47 -2.62
C LEU A 63 -42.56 3.96 -2.64
N ILE A 64 -43.09 4.34 -1.50
CA ILE A 64 -44.41 4.99 -1.43
C ILE A 64 -44.19 6.48 -1.71
N PRO A 65 -44.65 7.02 -2.84
CA PRO A 65 -44.47 8.42 -3.18
C PRO A 65 -45.02 9.33 -2.05
N PHE A 66 -44.33 10.43 -1.78
CA PHE A 66 -44.59 11.42 -0.73
C PHE A 66 -44.39 10.94 0.72
N VAL A 67 -44.29 9.62 0.97
CA VAL A 67 -44.11 9.04 2.31
C VAL A 67 -42.69 8.57 2.51
N ASP A 68 -42.14 7.87 1.49
CA ASP A 68 -40.80 7.33 1.51
C ASP A 68 -39.84 8.25 0.76
N GLN A 69 -38.70 8.57 1.37
CA GLN A 69 -37.64 9.37 0.79
C GLN A 69 -36.31 8.63 0.85
N VAL A 70 -35.59 8.59 -0.26
CA VAL A 70 -34.20 8.10 -0.28
C VAL A 70 -33.31 9.21 0.24
N GLN A 71 -32.79 9.06 1.45
CA GLN A 71 -31.89 10.03 2.09
C GLN A 71 -30.49 10.00 1.48
N ALA A 72 -29.93 8.78 1.31
CA ALA A 72 -28.62 8.61 0.77
C ALA A 72 -28.50 7.29 -0.01
N ARG A 73 -27.64 7.27 -1.00
CA ARG A 73 -27.16 6.04 -1.67
C ARG A 73 -25.71 5.84 -1.29
N VAL A 74 -25.47 4.80 -0.54
CA VAL A 74 -24.15 4.48 0.02
C VAL A 74 -23.49 3.40 -0.84
N ASP A 75 -22.32 3.71 -1.38
CA ASP A 75 -21.47 2.76 -2.12
C ASP A 75 -20.66 1.90 -1.15
N LEU A 76 -20.76 0.57 -1.28
CA LEU A 76 -20.08 -0.41 -0.45
C LEU A 76 -18.70 -0.84 -0.97
N ARG A 77 -18.28 -0.35 -2.12
CA ARG A 77 -16.97 -0.67 -2.69
C ARG A 77 -15.86 -0.09 -1.84
N ILE A 78 -14.68 -0.67 -2.00
CA ILE A 78 -13.47 -0.14 -1.36
C ILE A 78 -13.16 1.23 -2.00
N ARG A 79 -12.96 2.21 -1.14
CA ARG A 79 -12.55 3.57 -1.49
C ARG A 79 -11.15 3.83 -0.96
N THR A 80 -10.46 4.75 -1.61
CA THR A 80 -9.14 5.21 -1.20
C THR A 80 -9.19 6.69 -0.89
N THR A 81 -8.55 7.07 0.22
CA THR A 81 -8.39 8.47 0.61
C THR A 81 -6.90 8.71 0.86
N ALA A 82 -6.32 9.64 0.11
CA ALA A 82 -4.96 10.11 0.36
C ALA A 82 -4.98 11.12 1.50
N ILE A 83 -4.11 10.93 2.48
CA ILE A 83 -3.94 11.83 3.61
C ILE A 83 -2.50 12.33 3.66
N ARG A 84 -2.34 13.56 4.13
CA ARG A 84 -1.04 14.20 4.28
C ARG A 84 -0.93 14.86 5.65
N ALA A 85 0.17 14.63 6.33
CA ALA A 85 0.58 15.38 7.50
C ALA A 85 1.80 16.24 7.12
N GLU A 86 1.61 17.54 7.07
CA GLU A 86 2.67 18.50 6.78
C GLU A 86 3.32 18.96 8.09
N GLU A 87 4.65 19.03 8.11
CA GLU A 87 5.46 19.61 9.21
C GLU A 87 5.09 19.11 10.61
N ALA A 88 4.86 17.82 10.76
CA ALA A 88 4.65 17.22 12.07
C ALA A 88 5.98 16.90 12.75
N LEU A 89 6.09 17.22 14.05
CA LEU A 89 7.28 16.90 14.83
C LEU A 89 7.21 15.48 15.36
N THR A 90 8.26 14.70 15.13
CA THR A 90 8.46 13.38 15.72
C THR A 90 8.84 13.52 17.19
N ARG A 91 8.88 12.40 17.94
CA ARG A 91 9.28 12.37 19.33
C ARG A 91 10.72 12.88 19.56
N ASP A 92 11.60 12.63 18.59
CA ASP A 92 12.99 13.14 18.55
C ASP A 92 13.12 14.55 17.96
N THR A 93 12.00 15.31 17.95
CA THR A 93 11.93 16.74 17.54
C THR A 93 12.33 17.03 16.09
N VAL A 94 12.23 16.06 15.20
CA VAL A 94 12.45 16.25 13.76
C VAL A 94 11.15 16.60 13.08
N ALA A 95 11.11 17.71 12.34
CA ALA A 95 9.97 18.06 11.50
C ALA A 95 9.96 17.20 10.24
N ILE A 96 8.88 16.44 10.03
CA ILE A 96 8.71 15.59 8.84
C ILE A 96 7.36 15.85 8.19
N ALA A 97 7.29 15.60 6.89
CA ALA A 97 6.03 15.46 6.16
C ALA A 97 5.79 13.97 5.91
N MET A 98 4.55 13.52 6.01
CA MET A 98 4.19 12.12 5.77
C MET A 98 2.93 12.03 4.95
N ASP A 99 2.99 11.26 3.87
CA ASP A 99 1.86 10.92 3.00
C ASP A 99 1.45 9.47 3.23
N ALA A 100 0.15 9.22 3.37
CA ALA A 100 -0.39 7.88 3.46
C ALA A 100 -1.70 7.74 2.68
N ILE A 101 -2.05 6.50 2.35
CA ILE A 101 -3.29 6.15 1.67
C ILE A 101 -4.08 5.23 2.59
N VAL A 102 -5.33 5.58 2.83
CA VAL A 102 -6.28 4.78 3.60
C VAL A 102 -7.22 4.06 2.64
N PHE A 103 -7.29 2.74 2.74
CA PHE A 103 -8.26 1.91 2.04
C PHE A 103 -9.39 1.57 3.01
N TRP A 104 -10.61 1.95 2.67
CA TRP A 104 -11.76 1.76 3.54
C TRP A 104 -13.01 1.44 2.73
N ARG A 105 -14.00 0.86 3.39
CA ARG A 105 -15.33 0.61 2.83
C ARG A 105 -16.40 0.87 3.87
N VAL A 106 -17.63 1.08 3.40
CA VAL A 106 -18.78 1.11 4.30
C VAL A 106 -19.23 -0.33 4.55
N SER A 107 -19.21 -0.74 5.81
CA SER A 107 -19.70 -2.05 6.26
C SER A 107 -21.18 -2.00 6.66
N ASP A 108 -21.62 -0.87 7.25
CA ASP A 108 -23.01 -0.62 7.64
C ASP A 108 -23.49 0.71 7.06
N ALA A 109 -24.26 0.62 5.96
CA ALA A 109 -24.77 1.79 5.28
C ALA A 109 -25.80 2.59 6.11
N ALA A 110 -26.51 1.94 7.04
CA ALA A 110 -27.46 2.63 7.90
C ALA A 110 -26.72 3.55 8.88
N ARG A 111 -25.71 3.01 9.58
CA ARG A 111 -24.89 3.81 10.50
C ARG A 111 -24.16 4.91 9.77
N ALA A 112 -23.52 4.62 8.64
CA ALA A 112 -22.78 5.60 7.87
C ALA A 112 -23.64 6.79 7.43
N ALA A 113 -24.92 6.58 7.13
CA ALA A 113 -25.82 7.64 6.72
C ALA A 113 -26.57 8.34 7.87
N MET A 114 -26.62 7.73 9.06
CA MET A 114 -27.41 8.25 10.20
C MET A 114 -26.54 8.89 11.28
N GLU A 115 -25.31 8.37 11.46
CA GLU A 115 -24.42 8.82 12.54
C GLU A 115 -23.54 10.00 12.11
N ILE A 116 -23.30 10.15 10.80
CA ILE A 116 -22.39 11.17 10.30
C ILE A 116 -22.89 11.74 8.97
N ASP A 117 -22.73 13.02 8.78
CA ASP A 117 -23.21 13.72 7.58
C ASP A 117 -22.35 13.36 6.36
N ASP A 118 -21.03 13.52 6.46
CA ASP A 118 -20.06 13.14 5.43
C ASP A 118 -19.00 12.17 6.01
N PHE A 119 -19.27 10.89 5.87
CA PHE A 119 -18.36 9.85 6.35
C PHE A 119 -17.02 9.83 5.60
N ALA A 120 -16.97 10.28 4.33
CA ALA A 120 -15.72 10.30 3.57
C ALA A 120 -14.78 11.39 4.11
N LEU A 121 -15.31 12.59 4.31
CA LEU A 121 -14.58 13.71 4.91
C LEU A 121 -14.18 13.41 6.36
N ALA A 122 -15.06 12.75 7.11
CA ALA A 122 -14.76 12.38 8.49
C ALA A 122 -13.65 11.36 8.60
N VAL A 123 -13.63 10.32 7.75
CA VAL A 123 -12.53 9.35 7.65
C VAL A 123 -11.22 10.06 7.32
N GLU A 124 -11.22 10.98 6.35
CA GLU A 124 -10.03 11.75 5.99
C GLU A 124 -9.48 12.54 7.18
N ARG A 125 -10.33 13.28 7.90
CA ARG A 125 -9.92 14.10 9.06
C ARG A 125 -9.42 13.25 10.23
N VAL A 126 -10.10 12.16 10.54
CA VAL A 126 -9.65 11.23 11.58
C VAL A 126 -8.33 10.60 11.22
N ALA A 127 -8.19 10.15 9.97
CA ALA A 127 -6.95 9.55 9.50
C ALA A 127 -5.79 10.55 9.51
N GLN A 128 -6.02 11.80 9.09
CA GLN A 128 -5.03 12.87 9.14
C GLN A 128 -4.59 13.19 10.59
N THR A 129 -5.56 13.22 11.53
CA THR A 129 -5.27 13.46 12.94
C THR A 129 -4.49 12.28 13.55
N SER A 130 -4.90 11.05 13.29
CA SER A 130 -4.20 9.87 13.78
C SER A 130 -2.80 9.72 13.18
N LEU A 131 -2.62 10.11 11.91
CA LEU A 131 -1.30 10.17 11.28
C LEU A 131 -0.37 11.15 12.03
N ARG A 132 -0.86 12.35 12.32
CA ARG A 132 -0.09 13.36 13.06
C ARG A 132 0.22 12.92 14.49
N GLU A 133 -0.74 12.29 15.16
CA GLU A 133 -0.57 11.74 16.51
C GLU A 133 0.50 10.62 16.52
N MET A 134 0.44 9.71 15.54
CA MET A 134 1.43 8.65 15.39
C MET A 134 2.84 9.20 15.14
N ILE A 135 3.00 10.25 14.32
CA ILE A 135 4.28 10.91 14.10
C ILE A 135 4.82 11.44 15.44
N GLY A 136 3.98 12.15 16.23
CA GLY A 136 4.40 12.77 17.49
C GLY A 136 4.86 11.79 18.58
N ILE A 137 4.41 10.54 18.54
CA ILE A 137 4.80 9.51 19.53
C ILE A 137 5.90 8.58 19.03
N SER A 138 6.28 8.67 17.75
CA SER A 138 7.26 7.78 17.12
C SER A 138 8.60 8.48 16.89
N ASP A 139 9.68 7.73 16.98
CA ASP A 139 11.01 8.19 16.58
C ASP A 139 11.17 8.05 15.06
N LEU A 140 11.89 8.97 14.42
CA LEU A 140 12.09 8.95 12.97
C LEU A 140 12.72 7.64 12.48
N SER A 141 13.69 7.12 13.20
CA SER A 141 14.38 5.87 12.86
C SER A 141 13.41 4.68 12.78
N ARG A 142 12.44 4.60 13.70
CA ARG A 142 11.42 3.54 13.69
C ARG A 142 10.43 3.70 12.54
N LEU A 143 10.03 4.94 12.22
CA LEU A 143 9.14 5.21 11.08
C LEU A 143 9.77 4.81 9.75
N LEU A 144 11.10 4.90 9.65
CA LEU A 144 11.83 4.52 8.44
C LEU A 144 12.12 3.01 8.35
N SER A 145 12.39 2.34 9.48
CA SER A 145 12.74 0.91 9.53
C SER A 145 11.52 -0.01 9.57
N ASP A 146 10.48 0.34 10.33
CA ASP A 146 9.38 -0.55 10.68
C ASP A 146 8.03 -0.08 10.14
N ARG A 147 7.98 0.25 8.84
CA ARG A 147 6.76 0.77 8.17
C ARG A 147 5.53 -0.12 8.39
N GLN A 148 5.69 -1.44 8.32
CA GLN A 148 4.56 -2.37 8.49
C GLN A 148 3.92 -2.28 9.88
N VAL A 149 4.72 -2.05 10.92
CA VAL A 149 4.22 -1.86 12.28
C VAL A 149 3.45 -0.56 12.40
N ALA A 150 3.96 0.51 11.77
CA ALA A 150 3.30 1.80 11.71
C ALA A 150 1.96 1.73 10.95
N ASP A 151 1.92 1.04 9.80
CA ASP A 151 0.70 0.82 9.01
C ASP A 151 -0.39 0.08 9.82
N GLN A 152 0.00 -1.00 10.50
CA GLN A 152 -0.92 -1.78 11.35
C GLN A 152 -1.45 -0.97 12.52
N ARG A 153 -0.60 -0.18 13.15
CA ARG A 153 -1.00 0.70 14.25
C ARG A 153 -1.99 1.77 13.80
N LEU A 154 -1.70 2.45 12.68
CA LEU A 154 -2.62 3.42 12.07
C LEU A 154 -3.95 2.77 11.71
N ARG A 155 -3.93 1.61 11.06
CA ARG A 155 -5.14 0.86 10.74
C ARG A 155 -5.99 0.59 11.99
N SER A 156 -5.37 0.11 13.06
CA SER A 156 -6.06 -0.20 14.32
C SER A 156 -6.65 1.05 14.97
N GLU A 157 -5.89 2.15 15.01
CA GLU A 157 -6.28 3.40 15.64
C GLU A 157 -7.41 4.10 14.87
N ILE A 158 -7.27 4.25 13.55
CA ILE A 158 -8.30 4.83 12.70
C ILE A 158 -9.55 3.94 12.72
N GLY A 159 -9.37 2.61 12.65
CA GLY A 159 -10.45 1.63 12.70
C GLY A 159 -11.27 1.73 14.00
N ALA A 160 -10.60 1.88 15.15
CA ALA A 160 -11.29 2.07 16.43
C ALA A 160 -12.12 3.36 16.47
N LYS A 161 -11.59 4.46 15.91
CA LYS A 161 -12.28 5.77 15.85
C LYS A 161 -13.47 5.75 14.86
N THR A 162 -13.41 4.96 13.79
CA THR A 162 -14.44 4.92 12.72
C THR A 162 -15.46 3.79 12.85
N ALA A 163 -15.22 2.81 13.72
CA ALA A 163 -16.08 1.65 13.91
C ALA A 163 -17.53 2.01 14.28
N GLY A 164 -17.72 3.09 15.06
CA GLY A 164 -19.05 3.57 15.44
C GLY A 164 -19.89 4.02 14.25
N TRP A 165 -19.26 4.44 13.16
CA TRP A 165 -19.93 5.00 11.98
C TRP A 165 -20.24 3.98 10.89
N GLY A 166 -19.99 2.69 11.15
CA GLY A 166 -20.20 1.64 10.16
C GLY A 166 -19.19 1.68 8.99
N VAL A 167 -18.02 2.26 9.22
CA VAL A 167 -16.90 2.28 8.27
C VAL A 167 -15.82 1.32 8.74
N GLU A 168 -15.33 0.49 7.84
CA GLU A 168 -14.27 -0.48 8.08
C GLU A 168 -12.99 -0.06 7.34
N ILE A 169 -11.89 0.04 8.06
CA ILE A 169 -10.58 0.32 7.49
C ILE A 169 -9.93 -1.00 7.09
N MET A 170 -9.66 -1.16 5.80
CA MET A 170 -9.05 -2.36 5.23
C MET A 170 -7.55 -2.37 5.42
N SER A 171 -6.87 -1.31 4.99
CA SER A 171 -5.44 -1.09 5.19
C SER A 171 -5.14 0.40 5.24
N VAL A 172 -4.01 0.72 5.82
CA VAL A 172 -3.38 2.04 5.74
C VAL A 172 -1.96 1.80 5.27
N GLU A 173 -1.52 2.55 4.29
CA GLU A 173 -0.20 2.40 3.70
C GLU A 173 0.52 3.75 3.68
N ILE A 174 1.64 3.83 4.39
CA ILE A 174 2.52 4.99 4.37
C ILE A 174 3.25 5.00 3.04
N ARG A 175 3.04 6.05 2.26
CA ARG A 175 3.57 6.20 0.92
C ARG A 175 4.96 6.83 0.94
N ASP A 176 5.09 8.00 1.54
CA ASP A 176 6.34 8.76 1.55
C ASP A 176 6.55 9.47 2.91
N ILE A 177 7.83 9.64 3.27
CA ILE A 177 8.24 10.36 4.46
C ILE A 177 9.26 11.40 4.02
N GLY A 178 8.81 12.65 3.94
CA GLY A 178 9.64 13.79 3.61
C GLY A 178 10.49 14.21 4.81
N ILE A 179 11.81 14.16 4.66
CA ILE A 179 12.79 14.55 5.68
C ILE A 179 13.49 15.83 5.22
N PRO A 180 13.80 16.78 6.12
CA PRO A 180 14.59 17.96 5.79
C PRO A 180 15.93 17.58 5.13
N SER A 181 16.34 18.30 4.07
CA SER A 181 17.53 17.98 3.28
C SER A 181 18.81 17.93 4.13
N ALA A 182 18.97 18.84 5.07
CA ALA A 182 20.12 18.87 5.98
C ALA A 182 20.27 17.58 6.79
N LEU A 183 19.15 17.01 7.25
CA LEU A 183 19.14 15.75 7.99
C LEU A 183 19.37 14.56 7.05
N GLN A 184 18.79 14.60 5.85
CA GLN A 184 18.99 13.57 4.83
C GLN A 184 20.48 13.43 4.46
N ASP A 185 21.20 14.56 4.30
CA ASP A 185 22.63 14.59 4.05
C ASP A 185 23.46 14.02 5.20
N ALA A 186 23.06 14.33 6.45
CA ALA A 186 23.72 13.80 7.64
C ALA A 186 23.53 12.29 7.77
N MET A 187 22.30 11.79 7.58
CA MET A 187 21.98 10.36 7.60
C MET A 187 22.67 9.59 6.47
N SER A 188 22.78 10.19 5.28
CA SER A 188 23.49 9.60 4.15
C SER A 188 24.98 9.41 4.47
N ARG A 189 25.64 10.43 5.04
CA ARG A 189 27.03 10.33 5.48
C ARG A 189 27.24 9.29 6.57
N GLN A 190 26.33 9.23 7.54
CA GLN A 190 26.37 8.22 8.60
C GLN A 190 26.21 6.80 8.02
N ALA A 191 25.23 6.60 7.12
CA ALA A 191 25.03 5.33 6.46
C ALA A 191 26.23 4.89 5.60
N GLN A 192 26.88 5.84 4.94
CA GLN A 192 28.09 5.58 4.17
C GLN A 192 29.25 5.15 5.08
N ALA A 193 29.49 5.89 6.16
CA ALA A 193 30.54 5.54 7.15
C ALA A 193 30.31 4.15 7.77
N GLU A 194 29.08 3.81 8.08
CA GLU A 194 28.73 2.50 8.62
C GLU A 194 28.95 1.39 7.59
N ARG A 195 28.59 1.59 6.33
CA ARG A 195 28.86 0.63 5.24
C ARG A 195 30.36 0.44 5.03
N GLU A 196 31.14 1.53 5.09
CA GLU A 196 32.62 1.44 5.00
C GLU A 196 33.20 0.67 6.19
N ARG A 197 32.71 0.90 7.40
CA ARG A 197 33.12 0.13 8.58
C ARG A 197 32.84 -1.36 8.38
N GLN A 198 31.61 -1.72 7.98
CA GLN A 198 31.23 -3.12 7.73
C GLN A 198 32.04 -3.74 6.60
N ALA A 199 32.31 -3.00 5.53
CA ALA A 199 33.14 -3.47 4.43
C ALA A 199 34.57 -3.78 4.91
N ARG A 200 35.18 -2.89 5.70
CA ARG A 200 36.52 -3.10 6.28
C ARG A 200 36.55 -4.31 7.24
N GLU A 201 35.54 -4.48 8.07
CA GLU A 201 35.42 -5.64 8.95
C GLU A 201 35.30 -6.97 8.16
N THR A 202 34.49 -6.95 7.09
CA THR A 202 34.31 -8.11 6.21
C THR A 202 35.64 -8.46 5.48
N LEU A 203 36.33 -7.44 4.96
CA LEU A 203 37.62 -7.62 4.31
C LEU A 203 38.66 -8.16 5.31
N ALA A 204 38.76 -7.61 6.52
CA ALA A 204 39.68 -8.09 7.53
C ALA A 204 39.36 -9.56 7.94
N ALA A 205 38.10 -9.92 8.09
CA ALA A 205 37.69 -11.28 8.34
C ALA A 205 38.03 -12.23 7.18
N ALA A 206 37.88 -11.78 5.96
CA ALA A 206 38.27 -12.51 4.75
C ALA A 206 39.80 -12.70 4.67
N GLU A 207 40.58 -11.64 4.95
CA GLU A 207 42.05 -11.73 5.01
C GLU A 207 42.54 -12.75 6.04
N ILE A 208 41.95 -12.76 7.25
CA ILE A 208 42.25 -13.75 8.27
C ILE A 208 41.91 -15.19 7.79
N GLY A 209 40.77 -15.33 7.11
CA GLY A 209 40.35 -16.60 6.50
C GLY A 209 41.35 -17.08 5.44
N VAL A 210 41.75 -16.21 4.54
CA VAL A 210 42.76 -16.50 3.52
C VAL A 210 44.12 -16.83 4.16
N ALA A 211 44.54 -16.03 5.13
CA ALA A 211 45.83 -16.30 5.84
C ALA A 211 45.85 -17.68 6.51
N ARG A 212 44.75 -18.09 7.15
CA ARG A 212 44.62 -19.44 7.71
C ARG A 212 44.74 -20.54 6.64
N GLN A 213 44.04 -20.37 5.52
CA GLN A 213 44.09 -21.31 4.40
C GLN A 213 45.49 -21.38 3.78
N VAL A 214 46.19 -20.26 3.68
CA VAL A 214 47.56 -20.22 3.19
C VAL A 214 48.53 -20.96 4.14
N VAL A 215 48.37 -20.76 5.45
CA VAL A 215 49.17 -21.49 6.46
C VAL A 215 48.88 -22.99 6.40
N GLU A 216 47.61 -23.39 6.28
CA GLU A 216 47.23 -24.78 6.15
C GLU A 216 47.77 -25.41 4.86
N ALA A 217 47.66 -24.73 3.75
CA ALA A 217 48.25 -25.13 2.48
C ALA A 217 49.78 -25.24 2.56
N ALA A 218 50.46 -24.29 3.21
CA ALA A 218 51.91 -24.32 3.43
C ALA A 218 52.36 -25.50 4.27
N ALA A 219 51.56 -25.89 5.30
CA ALA A 219 51.84 -27.07 6.09
C ALA A 219 51.76 -28.37 5.27
N ILE A 220 50.77 -28.48 4.38
CA ILE A 220 50.62 -29.63 3.47
C ILE A 220 51.76 -29.70 2.47
N TYR A 221 52.16 -28.60 1.85
CA TYR A 221 53.27 -28.55 0.90
C TYR A 221 54.64 -28.69 1.58
N GLY A 222 54.77 -28.28 2.82
CA GLY A 222 55.98 -28.45 3.61
C GLY A 222 56.29 -29.91 3.96
N ALA A 223 55.29 -30.79 3.99
CA ALA A 223 55.44 -32.21 4.22
C ALA A 223 56.04 -32.97 3.02
N ASP A 224 55.85 -32.44 1.77
CA ASP A 224 56.36 -33.04 0.55
C ASP A 224 57.08 -31.99 -0.34
N PRO A 225 58.40 -32.04 -0.43
CA PRO A 225 59.21 -31.10 -1.25
C PRO A 225 58.90 -31.16 -2.73
N VAL A 226 58.38 -32.30 -3.25
CA VAL A 226 58.01 -32.42 -4.68
C VAL A 226 56.74 -31.69 -4.96
N ALA A 227 55.73 -31.80 -4.08
CA ALA A 227 54.47 -31.09 -4.18
C ALA A 227 54.66 -29.56 -4.14
N LEU A 228 55.59 -29.08 -3.29
CA LEU A 228 55.94 -27.66 -3.22
C LEU A 228 56.51 -27.13 -4.57
N ARG A 229 57.43 -27.90 -5.19
CA ARG A 229 58.02 -27.55 -6.49
C ARG A 229 56.97 -27.54 -7.59
N LEU A 230 56.09 -28.52 -7.66
CA LEU A 230 55.01 -28.57 -8.61
C LEU A 230 54.04 -27.36 -8.46
N ARG A 231 53.73 -26.95 -7.24
CA ARG A 231 52.89 -25.79 -6.98
C ARG A 231 53.57 -24.50 -7.41
N GLN A 232 54.88 -24.35 -7.19
CA GLN A 232 55.66 -23.22 -7.67
C GLN A 232 55.63 -23.13 -9.21
N MET A 233 55.82 -24.26 -9.92
CA MET A 233 55.73 -24.28 -11.38
C MET A 233 54.35 -23.91 -11.90
N ASN A 234 53.26 -24.40 -11.26
CA ASN A 234 51.89 -24.07 -11.58
C ASN A 234 51.61 -22.58 -11.39
N LEU A 235 52.07 -21.96 -10.30
CA LEU A 235 51.93 -20.53 -10.10
C LEU A 235 52.60 -19.69 -11.18
N ILE A 236 53.82 -20.06 -11.58
CA ILE A 236 54.54 -19.42 -12.65
C ILE A 236 53.79 -19.55 -13.99
N TYR A 237 53.22 -20.73 -14.25
CA TYR A 237 52.42 -20.96 -15.44
C TYR A 237 51.11 -20.15 -15.46
N GLU A 238 50.38 -20.07 -14.34
CA GLU A 238 49.14 -19.29 -14.22
C GLU A 238 49.44 -17.79 -14.37
N MET A 239 50.50 -17.26 -13.76
CA MET A 239 50.92 -15.88 -13.89
C MET A 239 51.27 -15.48 -15.34
N ASN A 240 51.89 -16.42 -16.05
CA ASN A 240 52.29 -16.20 -17.45
C ASN A 240 51.10 -16.26 -18.41
N LYS A 241 50.09 -17.09 -18.08
CA LYS A 241 48.88 -17.22 -18.90
C LYS A 241 47.96 -16.03 -18.83
N GLU A 242 47.85 -15.35 -17.70
CA GLU A 242 46.90 -14.26 -17.50
C GLU A 242 47.37 -12.90 -18.01
N ARG A 243 48.71 -12.61 -18.06
CA ARG A 243 49.19 -11.26 -18.32
C ARG A 243 50.34 -11.13 -19.33
N GLY A 244 50.95 -12.18 -19.83
CA GLY A 244 52.09 -12.09 -20.73
C GLY A 244 53.25 -11.24 -20.16
N ALA A 245 53.39 -11.19 -18.85
CA ALA A 245 54.32 -10.29 -18.15
C ALA A 245 55.72 -10.92 -18.02
N THR A 246 56.76 -10.12 -18.12
CA THR A 246 58.14 -10.53 -17.78
C THR A 246 58.18 -10.81 -16.29
N ILE A 247 58.44 -12.06 -15.93
CA ILE A 247 58.58 -12.52 -14.53
C ILE A 247 60.06 -12.42 -14.14
N LEU A 248 60.36 -11.55 -13.19
CA LEU A 248 61.68 -11.56 -12.54
C LEU A 248 61.68 -12.73 -11.50
N ILE A 249 62.41 -13.79 -11.86
CA ILE A 249 62.58 -14.95 -10.97
C ILE A 249 63.82 -14.71 -10.10
N PRO A 250 63.75 -14.75 -8.78
CA PRO A 250 64.93 -14.73 -7.91
C PRO A 250 65.91 -15.85 -8.29
N THR A 251 67.19 -15.54 -8.26
CA THR A 251 68.26 -16.44 -8.68
C THR A 251 68.25 -17.81 -7.97
N ASP A 252 67.81 -17.85 -6.74
CA ASP A 252 67.69 -19.07 -5.94
C ASP A 252 66.60 -20.02 -6.50
N LEU A 253 65.55 -19.46 -7.01
CA LEU A 253 64.44 -20.24 -7.63
C LEU A 253 64.85 -20.71 -9.04
N ALA A 254 65.59 -19.92 -9.78
CA ALA A 254 66.15 -20.28 -11.08
C ALA A 254 67.17 -21.45 -10.94
N ALA A 255 68.04 -21.42 -9.94
CA ALA A 255 68.97 -22.49 -9.64
C ALA A 255 68.26 -23.80 -9.26
N ALA A 256 67.20 -23.72 -8.46
CA ALA A 256 66.39 -24.89 -8.09
C ALA A 256 65.67 -25.51 -9.29
N LEU A 257 65.18 -24.71 -10.22
CA LEU A 257 64.55 -25.18 -11.48
C LEU A 257 65.54 -25.82 -12.42
N GLY A 258 66.75 -25.26 -12.52
CA GLY A 258 67.86 -25.85 -13.29
C GLY A 258 68.31 -27.20 -12.85
N GLN A 259 68.32 -27.47 -11.55
CA GLN A 259 68.63 -28.80 -10.96
C GLN A 259 67.57 -29.86 -11.28
N VAL A 260 66.28 -29.48 -11.39
CA VAL A 260 65.20 -30.39 -11.76
C VAL A 260 65.27 -30.77 -13.23
N ALA A 261 65.61 -29.83 -14.10
CA ALA A 261 65.81 -30.11 -15.52
C ALA A 261 67.04 -31.01 -15.82
N ALA A 262 68.05 -30.96 -14.99
CA ALA A 262 69.23 -31.78 -15.12
C ALA A 262 69.06 -33.22 -14.50
N ALA A 263 68.02 -33.44 -13.71
CA ALA A 263 67.68 -34.72 -13.07
C ALA A 263 66.59 -35.53 -13.78
N ALA A 264 66.06 -35.02 -14.95
CA ALA A 264 65.15 -35.78 -15.77
C ALA A 264 65.93 -36.66 -16.72
N PRO A 265 65.63 -38.00 -16.76
CA PRO A 265 66.31 -38.97 -17.63
C PRO A 265 65.97 -38.76 -19.08
#